data_98194696d349bd16ecd40f7a62724f2d
#
_entry.id   98194696d349bd16ecd40f7a62724f2d
#
_cell.length_a   1.000
_cell.length_b   1.000
_cell.length_c   1.000
_cell.angle_alpha   90.00
_cell.angle_beta   90.00
_cell.angle_gamma   90.00
#
_symmetry.space_group_name_H-M   'P 1'
#
loop_
_entity.id
_entity.type
_entity.pdbx_description
1 polymer ?
#
loop_
_entity_poly.entity_id
_entity_poly.type
_entity_poly.pdbx_seq_one_letter_code
_entity_poly.pdbx_strand_id
1 'polypeptide(L)'
;ATHYHQDHMSAEYASHVIKAELTTVDEDGKKIPVPFIGPKKSVETWMKWGVPEERCITVKPGDTIKIKDIEIVVLDSFDRTCLVTTDRTDENREELTGICPTDMDDKAVNYLIKTPGGNIYHSGDSHYSIYYAKHGKDYDIDVALGSYGENPPGIMDKMTSVDILRMAEALRCEVVIPVHYDVWTNFMADVDEIKMLYEMKKDRLNYKFHPFFWEVGGKYVYPTDKDKKAYHHRRGFEDCFEAPQNIPFRSCM
;
A
#
# COMPACT_ATOMS: atom_id res chain seq x y z
N ALA A 1 -7.26 5.61 -2.97
CA ALA A 1 -5.98 6.07 -2.41
C ALA A 1 -5.98 5.95 -0.88
N THR A 2 -4.84 5.67 -0.30
CA THR A 2 -4.64 5.67 1.16
C THR A 2 -4.51 7.09 1.70
N HIS A 3 -3.89 7.99 0.94
CA HIS A 3 -3.70 9.40 1.28
C HIS A 3 -3.38 10.22 0.01
N TYR A 4 -3.17 11.53 0.17
CA TYR A 4 -3.13 12.50 -0.93
C TYR A 4 -1.73 12.83 -1.48
N HIS A 5 -0.66 12.22 -0.98
CA HIS A 5 0.70 12.45 -1.48
C HIS A 5 0.85 12.04 -2.95
N GLN A 6 1.76 12.69 -3.67
CA GLN A 6 1.90 12.58 -5.14
C GLN A 6 2.31 11.19 -5.63
N ASP A 7 3.03 10.44 -4.81
CA ASP A 7 3.47 9.07 -5.09
C ASP A 7 2.37 8.02 -4.87
N HIS A 8 1.25 8.42 -4.23
CA HIS A 8 0.07 7.58 -4.03
C HIS A 8 -1.11 7.99 -4.90
N MET A 9 -1.01 9.13 -5.60
CA MET A 9 -2.05 9.66 -6.48
C MET A 9 -1.43 10.21 -7.76
N SER A 10 -2.07 9.96 -8.90
CA SER A 10 -1.64 10.44 -10.21
C SER A 10 -2.79 11.09 -10.96
N ALA A 11 -2.61 12.35 -11.35
CA ALA A 11 -3.56 13.08 -12.20
C ALA A 11 -3.68 12.43 -13.58
N GLU A 12 -2.56 11.95 -14.12
CA GLU A 12 -2.51 11.24 -15.40
C GLU A 12 -3.34 9.95 -15.35
N TYR A 13 -3.14 9.14 -14.29
CA TYR A 13 -3.89 7.91 -14.09
C TYR A 13 -5.39 8.20 -13.90
N ALA A 14 -5.76 9.19 -13.09
CA ALA A 14 -7.14 9.60 -12.90
C ALA A 14 -7.79 10.00 -14.24
N SER A 15 -7.11 10.84 -15.04
CA SER A 15 -7.56 11.21 -16.38
C SER A 15 -7.73 9.99 -17.30
N HIS A 16 -6.80 9.04 -17.24
CA HIS A 16 -6.90 7.81 -18.03
C HIS A 16 -8.12 6.96 -17.65
N VAL A 17 -8.37 6.76 -16.37
CA VAL A 17 -9.54 6.02 -15.85
C VAL A 17 -10.87 6.68 -16.25
N ILE A 18 -10.91 8.01 -16.27
CA ILE A 18 -12.10 8.76 -16.71
C ILE A 18 -12.33 8.54 -18.21
N LYS A 19 -11.30 8.75 -19.03
CA LYS A 19 -11.38 8.62 -20.50
C LYS A 19 -11.66 7.19 -20.97
N ALA A 20 -11.22 6.19 -20.23
CA ALA A 20 -11.48 4.78 -20.56
C ALA A 20 -12.91 4.34 -20.26
N GLU A 21 -13.74 5.20 -19.65
CA GLU A 21 -15.15 4.92 -19.31
C GLU A 21 -15.34 3.57 -18.59
N LEU A 22 -14.42 3.19 -17.75
CA LEU A 22 -14.44 1.93 -17.03
C LEU A 22 -15.66 1.85 -16.11
N THR A 23 -16.30 0.70 -16.09
CA THR A 23 -17.49 0.45 -15.26
C THR A 23 -17.32 -0.77 -14.38
N THR A 24 -18.02 -0.76 -13.26
CA THR A 24 -18.20 -1.88 -12.32
C THR A 24 -19.68 -2.04 -11.98
N VAL A 25 -20.00 -2.86 -10.99
CA VAL A 25 -21.34 -2.93 -10.41
C VAL A 25 -21.28 -2.58 -8.93
N ASP A 26 -22.34 -1.92 -8.44
CA ASP A 26 -22.52 -1.65 -7.01
C ASP A 26 -23.05 -2.90 -6.26
N GLU A 27 -23.39 -2.74 -4.98
CA GLU A 27 -23.93 -3.82 -4.14
C GLU A 27 -25.26 -4.40 -4.63
N ASP A 28 -26.06 -3.60 -5.34
CA ASP A 28 -27.33 -4.00 -5.93
C ASP A 28 -27.20 -4.62 -7.34
N GLY A 29 -25.98 -4.75 -7.84
CA GLY A 29 -25.68 -5.25 -9.18
C GLY A 29 -25.91 -4.24 -10.32
N LYS A 30 -26.16 -2.98 -10.00
CA LYS A 30 -26.33 -1.91 -10.99
C LYS A 30 -24.98 -1.49 -11.54
N LYS A 31 -24.92 -1.34 -12.85
CA LYS A 31 -23.70 -0.85 -13.54
C LYS A 31 -23.44 0.62 -13.20
N ILE A 32 -22.27 0.89 -12.65
CA ILE A 32 -21.80 2.22 -12.29
C ILE A 32 -20.39 2.48 -12.89
N PRO A 33 -19.99 3.74 -13.11
CA PRO A 33 -18.59 4.06 -13.39
C PRO A 33 -17.69 3.60 -12.25
N VAL A 34 -16.46 3.16 -12.55
CA VAL A 34 -15.48 2.80 -11.51
C VAL A 34 -15.26 3.99 -10.57
N PRO A 35 -15.51 3.84 -9.26
CA PRO A 35 -15.39 4.94 -8.31
C PRO A 35 -13.93 5.19 -7.91
N PHE A 36 -13.67 6.41 -7.45
CA PHE A 36 -12.44 6.83 -6.79
C PHE A 36 -12.70 6.88 -5.28
N ILE A 37 -11.99 6.06 -4.52
CA ILE A 37 -12.21 5.87 -3.08
C ILE A 37 -10.99 6.38 -2.32
N GLY A 38 -11.20 7.28 -1.37
CA GLY A 38 -10.12 7.83 -0.55
C GLY A 38 -10.61 8.72 0.59
N PRO A 39 -9.72 9.09 1.53
CA PRO A 39 -10.04 10.08 2.54
C PRO A 39 -10.31 11.43 1.88
N LYS A 40 -10.92 12.35 2.62
CA LYS A 40 -11.44 13.63 2.11
C LYS A 40 -10.38 14.42 1.31
N LYS A 41 -9.15 14.51 1.80
CA LYS A 41 -8.08 15.22 1.09
C LYS A 41 -7.73 14.60 -0.26
N SER A 42 -7.76 13.28 -0.38
CA SER A 42 -7.57 12.58 -1.66
C SER A 42 -8.73 12.88 -2.62
N VAL A 43 -9.95 12.85 -2.14
CA VAL A 43 -11.14 13.18 -2.93
C VAL A 43 -11.10 14.62 -3.41
N GLU A 44 -10.80 15.59 -2.55
CA GLU A 44 -10.64 17.01 -2.91
C GLU A 44 -9.56 17.18 -3.99
N THR A 45 -8.47 16.43 -3.90
CA THR A 45 -7.38 16.46 -4.90
C THR A 45 -7.84 15.91 -6.24
N TRP A 46 -8.55 14.77 -6.27
CA TRP A 46 -9.13 14.24 -7.51
C TRP A 46 -10.12 15.21 -8.15
N MET A 47 -10.99 15.83 -7.35
CA MET A 47 -11.93 16.82 -7.87
C MET A 47 -11.22 18.03 -8.49
N LYS A 48 -10.13 18.51 -7.88
CA LYS A 48 -9.26 19.56 -8.47
C LYS A 48 -8.64 19.12 -9.80
N TRP A 49 -8.40 17.83 -10.00
CA TRP A 49 -7.91 17.26 -11.26
C TRP A 49 -9.02 16.94 -12.27
N GLY A 50 -10.28 17.28 -11.95
CA GLY A 50 -11.42 17.14 -12.85
C GLY A 50 -12.13 15.77 -12.77
N VAL A 51 -11.89 14.99 -11.72
CA VAL A 51 -12.72 13.79 -11.45
C VAL A 51 -14.12 14.26 -11.03
N PRO A 52 -15.19 13.78 -11.70
CA PRO A 52 -16.56 14.13 -11.32
C PRO A 52 -16.89 13.70 -9.88
N GLU A 53 -17.57 14.56 -9.13
CA GLU A 53 -17.93 14.33 -7.74
C GLU A 53 -18.71 13.01 -7.55
N GLU A 54 -19.63 12.71 -8.47
CA GLU A 54 -20.45 11.49 -8.44
C GLU A 54 -19.64 10.20 -8.60
N ARG A 55 -18.37 10.29 -9.00
CA ARG A 55 -17.44 9.17 -9.05
C ARG A 55 -16.55 9.06 -7.81
N CYS A 56 -16.62 10.01 -6.89
CA CYS A 56 -15.79 10.04 -5.70
C CYS A 56 -16.56 9.50 -4.50
N ILE A 57 -15.90 8.63 -3.73
CA ILE A 57 -16.40 8.12 -2.46
C ILE A 57 -15.42 8.55 -1.37
N THR A 58 -15.85 9.49 -0.55
CA THR A 58 -15.08 9.92 0.63
C THR A 58 -15.27 8.91 1.74
N VAL A 59 -14.16 8.51 2.36
CA VAL A 59 -14.13 7.50 3.42
C VAL A 59 -13.33 7.96 4.61
N LYS A 60 -13.62 7.36 5.78
CA LYS A 60 -12.90 7.50 7.04
C LYS A 60 -12.83 6.15 7.77
N PRO A 61 -11.95 5.99 8.77
CA PRO A 61 -11.88 4.77 9.55
C PRO A 61 -13.24 4.35 10.12
N GLY A 62 -13.55 3.06 9.98
CA GLY A 62 -14.84 2.46 10.36
C GLY A 62 -15.83 2.31 9.21
N ASP A 63 -15.61 2.96 8.07
CA ASP A 63 -16.47 2.79 6.89
C ASP A 63 -16.21 1.44 6.22
N THR A 64 -17.24 0.93 5.56
CA THR A 64 -17.17 -0.27 4.72
C THR A 64 -17.86 -0.02 3.40
N ILE A 65 -17.20 -0.33 2.30
CA ILE A 65 -17.71 -0.14 0.94
C ILE A 65 -17.76 -1.50 0.25
N LYS A 66 -18.86 -1.77 -0.44
CA LYS A 66 -19.03 -2.96 -1.26
C LYS A 66 -19.08 -2.59 -2.73
N ILE A 67 -18.22 -3.22 -3.52
CA ILE A 67 -18.18 -3.06 -4.97
C ILE A 67 -18.04 -4.45 -5.56
N LYS A 68 -19.09 -4.90 -6.27
CA LYS A 68 -19.16 -6.24 -6.82
C LYS A 68 -18.99 -7.29 -5.69
N ASP A 69 -18.00 -8.16 -5.80
CA ASP A 69 -17.65 -9.22 -4.85
C ASP A 69 -16.50 -8.83 -3.90
N ILE A 70 -16.16 -7.53 -3.87
CA ILE A 70 -15.11 -6.97 -3.01
C ILE A 70 -15.76 -6.13 -1.91
N GLU A 71 -15.31 -6.35 -0.67
CA GLU A 71 -15.61 -5.50 0.48
C GLU A 71 -14.32 -4.77 0.93
N ILE A 72 -14.38 -3.46 1.02
CA ILE A 72 -13.28 -2.60 1.44
C ILE A 72 -13.60 -2.04 2.82
N VAL A 73 -12.90 -2.49 3.84
CA VAL A 73 -12.98 -1.95 5.19
C VAL A 73 -11.91 -0.88 5.36
N VAL A 74 -12.32 0.28 5.83
CA VAL A 74 -11.44 1.44 6.05
C VAL A 74 -10.96 1.43 7.49
N LEU A 75 -9.65 1.50 7.69
CA LEU A 75 -8.99 1.36 8.99
C LEU A 75 -8.11 2.57 9.29
N ASP A 76 -7.80 2.74 10.58
CA ASP A 76 -6.90 3.81 11.03
C ASP A 76 -5.54 3.73 10.33
N SER A 77 -5.06 4.88 9.85
CA SER A 77 -3.70 5.06 9.36
C SER A 77 -2.75 5.46 10.49
N PHE A 78 -1.50 5.04 10.34
CA PHE A 78 -0.40 5.42 11.23
C PHE A 78 0.67 6.23 10.48
N ASP A 79 0.29 6.86 9.40
CA ASP A 79 1.11 7.80 8.64
C ASP A 79 1.19 9.14 9.36
N ARG A 80 2.15 9.24 10.28
CA ARG A 80 2.33 10.45 11.07
C ARG A 80 2.74 11.64 10.22
N THR A 81 3.53 11.44 9.18
CA THR A 81 3.96 12.52 8.28
C THR A 81 2.77 13.15 7.60
N CYS A 82 1.92 12.35 6.97
CA CYS A 82 0.70 12.83 6.32
C CYS A 82 -0.25 13.52 7.30
N LEU A 83 -0.46 12.90 8.48
CA LEU A 83 -1.40 13.40 9.47
C LEU A 83 -1.02 14.75 10.08
N VAL A 84 0.29 15.05 10.21
CA VAL A 84 0.78 16.30 10.85
C VAL A 84 1.32 17.34 9.87
N THR A 85 1.30 17.07 8.57
CA THR A 85 1.75 17.98 7.54
C THR A 85 0.66 19.01 7.20
N THR A 86 1.03 20.27 7.00
CA THR A 86 0.10 21.30 6.52
C THR A 86 -0.32 21.02 5.08
N ASP A 87 -1.47 21.55 4.70
CA ASP A 87 -1.85 21.56 3.30
C ASP A 87 -0.85 22.35 2.46
N ARG A 88 -0.44 21.78 1.35
CA ARG A 88 0.35 22.50 0.38
C ARG A 88 -0.50 23.59 -0.26
N THR A 89 -0.05 24.83 -0.14
CA THR A 89 -0.58 25.95 -0.92
C THR A 89 0.26 26.16 -2.18
N ASP A 90 -0.25 26.91 -3.17
CA ASP A 90 0.50 27.23 -4.39
C ASP A 90 1.80 28.00 -4.09
N GLU A 91 1.92 28.63 -2.93
CA GLU A 91 3.04 29.46 -2.50
C GLU A 91 4.01 28.74 -1.54
N ASN A 92 3.54 27.70 -0.82
CA ASN A 92 4.31 27.04 0.23
C ASN A 92 4.43 25.53 0.00
N ARG A 93 5.57 24.98 0.38
CA ARG A 93 5.74 23.51 0.50
C ARG A 93 4.93 22.99 1.69
N GLU A 94 4.57 21.72 1.61
CA GLU A 94 4.06 21.02 2.79
C GLU A 94 5.08 21.10 3.94
N GLU A 95 4.64 21.54 5.10
CA GLU A 95 5.47 21.69 6.28
C GLU A 95 4.91 20.84 7.43
N LEU A 96 5.81 20.19 8.16
CA LEU A 96 5.46 19.53 9.40
C LEU A 96 5.19 20.59 10.48
N THR A 97 3.95 20.72 10.91
CA THR A 97 3.60 21.69 11.94
C THR A 97 3.92 21.22 13.36
N GLY A 98 4.06 19.91 13.55
CA GLY A 98 4.13 19.31 14.87
C GLY A 98 2.84 19.43 15.69
N ILE A 99 1.82 20.07 15.15
CA ILE A 99 0.51 20.24 15.78
C ILE A 99 -0.42 19.15 15.25
N CYS A 100 -0.99 18.37 16.16
CA CYS A 100 -1.98 17.37 15.80
C CYS A 100 -3.22 18.07 15.20
N PRO A 101 -3.64 17.74 13.97
CA PRO A 101 -4.84 18.32 13.39
C PRO A 101 -6.09 17.86 14.15
N THR A 102 -7.15 18.65 14.05
CA THR A 102 -8.44 18.35 14.70
C THR A 102 -9.18 17.21 14.04
N ASP A 103 -8.87 16.92 12.77
CA ASP A 103 -9.47 15.83 12.00
C ASP A 103 -8.38 15.08 11.21
N MET A 104 -7.83 14.06 11.85
CA MET A 104 -6.77 13.22 11.26
C MET A 104 -7.31 12.25 10.21
N ASP A 105 -8.56 11.86 10.33
CA ASP A 105 -9.22 10.88 9.45
C ASP A 105 -9.41 11.41 8.03
N ASP A 106 -9.40 12.72 7.87
CA ASP A 106 -9.53 13.39 6.57
C ASP A 106 -8.32 13.19 5.64
N LYS A 107 -7.17 12.79 6.15
CA LYS A 107 -5.90 12.80 5.43
C LYS A 107 -5.41 11.43 4.98
N ALA A 108 -5.46 10.44 5.85
CA ALA A 108 -4.90 9.13 5.56
C ALA A 108 -5.70 7.99 6.19
N VAL A 109 -5.78 6.86 5.48
CA VAL A 109 -6.44 5.63 5.92
C VAL A 109 -5.63 4.41 5.51
N ASN A 110 -5.81 3.31 6.23
CA ASN A 110 -5.40 1.98 5.81
C ASN A 110 -6.61 1.22 5.25
N TYR A 111 -6.38 0.20 4.46
CA TYR A 111 -7.46 -0.60 3.90
C TYR A 111 -7.29 -2.08 4.20
N LEU A 112 -8.41 -2.74 4.48
CA LEU A 112 -8.54 -4.19 4.36
C LEU A 112 -9.47 -4.47 3.19
N ILE A 113 -8.94 -5.08 2.14
CA ILE A 113 -9.65 -5.43 0.92
C ILE A 113 -9.97 -6.92 0.98
N LYS A 114 -11.24 -7.24 1.23
CA LYS A 114 -11.74 -8.61 1.27
C LYS A 114 -12.20 -9.02 -0.12
N THR A 115 -11.67 -10.11 -0.59
CA THR A 115 -11.99 -10.69 -1.91
C THR A 115 -12.36 -12.17 -1.76
N PRO A 116 -13.01 -12.79 -2.75
CA PRO A 116 -13.25 -14.24 -2.72
C PRO A 116 -11.99 -15.10 -2.64
N GLY A 117 -10.84 -14.55 -3.05
CA GLY A 117 -9.56 -15.26 -3.03
C GLY A 117 -8.73 -15.06 -1.76
N GLY A 118 -9.07 -14.09 -0.93
CA GLY A 118 -8.36 -13.76 0.32
C GLY A 118 -8.43 -12.29 0.66
N ASN A 119 -7.98 -11.95 1.86
CA ASN A 119 -8.06 -10.64 2.46
C ASN A 119 -6.69 -9.95 2.42
N ILE A 120 -6.63 -8.76 1.84
CA ILE A 120 -5.38 -8.00 1.63
C ILE A 120 -5.41 -6.75 2.50
N TYR A 121 -4.46 -6.64 3.41
CA TYR A 121 -4.25 -5.42 4.20
C TYR A 121 -3.25 -4.50 3.47
N HIS A 122 -3.57 -3.21 3.38
CA HIS A 122 -2.69 -2.18 2.81
C HIS A 122 -2.44 -1.07 3.82
N SER A 123 -1.19 -0.93 4.26
CA SER A 123 -0.82 0.03 5.31
C SER A 123 -0.70 1.49 4.83
N GLY A 124 -0.84 1.76 3.52
CA GLY A 124 -0.41 3.07 3.02
C GLY A 124 1.02 3.35 3.47
N ASP A 125 1.31 4.57 3.83
CA ASP A 125 2.60 5.01 4.37
C ASP A 125 2.66 5.00 5.90
N SER A 126 1.90 4.10 6.53
CA SER A 126 1.92 3.96 7.98
C SER A 126 3.27 3.45 8.49
N HIS A 127 3.82 4.12 9.51
CA HIS A 127 4.89 3.56 10.32
C HIS A 127 4.36 2.46 11.26
N TYR A 128 5.24 1.80 12.02
CA TYR A 128 4.81 0.78 12.96
C TYR A 128 3.97 1.35 14.11
N SER A 129 2.87 0.69 14.40
CA SER A 129 2.00 0.99 15.53
C SER A 129 1.57 -0.30 16.24
N ILE A 130 1.45 -0.25 17.57
CA ILE A 130 0.90 -1.36 18.35
C ILE A 130 -0.56 -1.66 18.01
N TYR A 131 -1.28 -0.71 17.38
CA TYR A 131 -2.65 -0.90 16.93
C TYR A 131 -2.80 -1.90 15.78
N TYR A 132 -1.71 -2.27 15.09
CA TYR A 132 -1.75 -3.41 14.17
C TYR A 132 -2.23 -4.69 14.85
N ALA A 133 -1.91 -4.89 16.14
CA ALA A 133 -2.40 -6.04 16.90
C ALA A 133 -3.92 -6.02 17.10
N LYS A 134 -4.54 -4.82 17.17
CA LYS A 134 -5.99 -4.70 17.18
C LYS A 134 -6.59 -5.11 15.83
N HIS A 135 -6.04 -4.62 14.73
CA HIS A 135 -6.49 -5.01 13.39
C HIS A 135 -6.37 -6.54 13.17
N GLY A 136 -5.24 -7.14 13.54
CA GLY A 136 -5.03 -8.59 13.42
C GLY A 136 -5.86 -9.45 14.41
N LYS A 137 -6.47 -8.82 15.44
CA LYS A 137 -7.44 -9.46 16.31
C LYS A 137 -8.86 -9.39 15.75
N ASP A 138 -9.20 -8.25 15.16
CA ASP A 138 -10.56 -7.92 14.73
C ASP A 138 -10.86 -8.46 13.32
N TYR A 139 -9.82 -8.74 12.52
CA TYR A 139 -9.95 -9.16 11.12
C TYR A 139 -9.04 -10.32 10.77
N ASP A 140 -9.53 -11.19 9.88
CA ASP A 140 -8.69 -12.19 9.21
C ASP A 140 -7.95 -11.52 8.06
N ILE A 141 -6.62 -11.65 8.05
CA ILE A 141 -5.73 -11.01 7.07
C ILE A 141 -4.80 -12.07 6.48
N ASP A 142 -4.88 -12.27 5.18
CA ASP A 142 -4.05 -13.26 4.49
C ASP A 142 -2.73 -12.65 4.02
N VAL A 143 -2.80 -11.49 3.39
CA VAL A 143 -1.64 -10.78 2.83
C VAL A 143 -1.59 -9.36 3.37
N ALA A 144 -0.43 -8.91 3.83
CA ALA A 144 -0.21 -7.55 4.28
C ALA A 144 0.86 -6.84 3.44
N LEU A 145 0.49 -5.69 2.86
CA LEU A 145 1.41 -4.76 2.18
C LEU A 145 1.88 -3.72 3.20
N GLY A 146 3.19 -3.66 3.44
CA GLY A 146 3.78 -2.76 4.43
C GLY A 146 4.73 -1.75 3.80
N SER A 147 4.54 -0.45 4.09
CA SER A 147 5.45 0.61 3.67
C SER A 147 6.80 0.44 4.35
N TYR A 148 7.83 0.18 3.58
CA TYR A 148 9.20 -0.08 4.03
C TYR A 148 10.15 0.98 3.49
N GLY A 149 11.10 1.42 4.28
CA GLY A 149 12.11 2.37 3.82
C GLY A 149 12.83 3.09 4.96
N GLU A 150 13.81 3.89 4.59
CA GLU A 150 14.48 4.79 5.50
C GLU A 150 13.61 6.02 5.80
N ASN A 151 13.76 6.58 7.00
CA ASN A 151 13.07 7.79 7.42
C ASN A 151 14.08 8.94 7.59
N PRO A 152 14.17 9.89 6.65
CA PRO A 152 14.96 11.11 6.83
C PRO A 152 14.51 11.88 8.07
N PRO A 153 15.36 12.76 8.65
CA PRO A 153 15.00 13.56 9.81
C PRO A 153 13.66 14.31 9.61
N GLY A 154 12.73 14.14 10.54
CA GLY A 154 11.42 14.77 10.51
C GLY A 154 10.32 13.98 9.79
N ILE A 155 10.67 12.91 9.09
CA ILE A 155 9.73 12.02 8.40
C ILE A 155 9.51 10.76 9.26
N MET A 156 8.27 10.30 9.38
CA MET A 156 7.90 9.07 10.08
C MET A 156 6.70 8.42 9.39
N ASP A 157 6.96 7.87 8.22
CA ASP A 157 5.94 7.26 7.36
C ASP A 157 6.37 5.90 6.76
N LYS A 158 7.53 5.41 7.14
CA LYS A 158 8.02 4.10 6.71
C LYS A 158 8.34 3.21 7.91
N MET A 159 8.18 1.92 7.73
CA MET A 159 8.59 0.90 8.68
C MET A 159 10.04 0.48 8.41
N THR A 160 10.80 0.21 9.47
CA THR A 160 12.10 -0.45 9.38
C THR A 160 11.91 -1.94 9.04
N SER A 161 12.99 -2.63 8.70
CA SER A 161 12.99 -4.08 8.46
C SER A 161 12.43 -4.89 9.65
N VAL A 162 12.76 -4.48 10.87
CA VAL A 162 12.20 -5.10 12.09
C VAL A 162 10.71 -4.81 12.21
N ASP A 163 10.28 -3.61 11.87
CA ASP A 163 8.88 -3.21 12.00
C ASP A 163 7.98 -3.90 10.99
N ILE A 164 8.47 -4.19 9.78
CA ILE A 164 7.75 -5.02 8.80
C ILE A 164 7.45 -6.41 9.38
N LEU A 165 8.43 -7.05 10.02
CA LEU A 165 8.22 -8.37 10.64
C LEU A 165 7.28 -8.29 11.85
N ARG A 166 7.37 -7.23 12.66
CA ARG A 166 6.46 -6.98 13.79
C ARG A 166 5.04 -6.69 13.33
N MET A 167 4.86 -5.93 12.24
CA MET A 167 3.56 -5.69 11.64
C MET A 167 2.92 -7.00 11.18
N ALA A 168 3.66 -7.85 10.47
CA ALA A 168 3.17 -9.14 9.99
C ALA A 168 2.72 -10.05 11.14
N GLU A 169 3.52 -10.12 12.21
CA GLU A 169 3.18 -10.89 13.42
C GLU A 169 1.93 -10.32 14.11
N ALA A 170 1.84 -9.00 14.25
CA ALA A 170 0.72 -8.30 14.88
C ALA A 170 -0.58 -8.45 14.08
N LEU A 171 -0.52 -8.35 12.76
CA LEU A 171 -1.64 -8.56 11.83
C LEU A 171 -2.02 -10.04 11.69
N ARG A 172 -1.16 -10.96 12.11
CA ARG A 172 -1.34 -12.43 11.97
C ARG A 172 -1.55 -12.87 10.52
N CYS A 173 -0.99 -12.15 9.56
CA CYS A 173 -1.11 -12.50 8.16
C CYS A 173 -0.27 -13.75 7.81
N GLU A 174 -0.55 -14.39 6.67
CA GLU A 174 0.26 -15.49 6.15
C GLU A 174 1.47 -14.97 5.35
N VAL A 175 1.29 -13.86 4.64
CA VAL A 175 2.33 -13.28 3.78
C VAL A 175 2.44 -11.79 4.03
N VAL A 176 3.66 -11.29 4.18
CA VAL A 176 3.95 -9.85 4.21
C VAL A 176 4.76 -9.45 2.99
N ILE A 177 4.34 -8.38 2.34
CA ILE A 177 4.99 -7.84 1.14
C ILE A 177 5.48 -6.42 1.47
N PRO A 178 6.80 -6.20 1.64
CA PRO A 178 7.34 -4.87 1.77
C PRO A 178 7.19 -4.13 0.44
N VAL A 179 6.73 -2.89 0.50
CA VAL A 179 6.53 -2.00 -0.66
C VAL A 179 7.15 -0.64 -0.38
N HIS A 180 7.31 0.20 -1.39
CA HIS A 180 7.73 1.60 -1.28
C HIS A 180 9.23 1.83 -0.97
N TYR A 181 10.06 0.81 -0.92
CA TYR A 181 11.48 0.90 -0.52
C TYR A 181 12.42 1.36 -1.65
N ASP A 182 11.93 1.51 -2.86
CA ASP A 182 12.71 1.82 -4.08
C ASP A 182 12.13 2.98 -4.90
N VAL A 183 11.19 3.75 -4.34
CA VAL A 183 10.50 4.86 -5.02
C VAL A 183 11.32 6.15 -4.99
N TRP A 184 11.89 6.49 -3.84
CA TRP A 184 12.62 7.74 -3.62
C TRP A 184 14.03 7.48 -3.10
N THR A 185 15.03 8.18 -3.65
CA THR A 185 16.44 8.00 -3.28
C THR A 185 16.72 8.21 -1.79
N ASN A 186 15.95 9.08 -1.12
CA ASN A 186 16.12 9.37 0.30
C ASN A 186 15.44 8.34 1.23
N PHE A 187 14.61 7.44 0.68
CA PHE A 187 13.85 6.43 1.42
C PHE A 187 14.22 5.01 1.00
N MET A 188 15.21 4.86 0.14
CA MET A 188 15.66 3.55 -0.31
C MET A 188 16.13 2.70 0.86
N ALA A 189 15.67 1.46 0.89
CA ALA A 189 16.09 0.47 1.89
C ALA A 189 16.35 -0.89 1.24
N ASP A 190 17.19 -1.68 1.90
CA ASP A 190 17.62 -2.98 1.39
C ASP A 190 16.71 -4.09 1.91
N VAL A 191 15.99 -4.73 1.01
CA VAL A 191 15.10 -5.86 1.35
C VAL A 191 15.88 -7.10 1.83
N ASP A 192 17.17 -7.21 1.56
CA ASP A 192 17.99 -8.31 2.05
C ASP A 192 18.14 -8.26 3.59
N GLU A 193 18.02 -7.08 4.19
CA GLU A 193 17.94 -6.96 5.66
C GLU A 193 16.70 -7.66 6.22
N ILE A 194 15.53 -7.50 5.58
CA ILE A 194 14.30 -8.21 6.00
C ILE A 194 14.50 -9.73 5.87
N LYS A 195 15.08 -10.20 4.75
CA LYS A 195 15.36 -11.64 4.54
C LYS A 195 16.26 -12.20 5.64
N MET A 196 17.35 -11.51 5.92
CA MET A 196 18.32 -11.91 6.96
C MET A 196 17.65 -11.95 8.33
N LEU A 197 16.94 -10.90 8.73
CA LEU A 197 16.26 -10.83 10.03
C LEU A 197 15.16 -11.88 10.17
N TYR A 198 14.41 -12.14 9.10
CA TYR A 198 13.41 -13.19 9.08
C TYR A 198 14.04 -14.56 9.31
N GLU A 199 15.07 -14.92 8.55
CA GLU A 199 15.76 -16.20 8.70
C GLU A 199 16.36 -16.39 10.10
N MET A 200 16.93 -15.35 10.70
CA MET A 200 17.49 -15.39 12.06
C MET A 200 16.43 -15.58 13.15
N LYS A 201 15.20 -15.12 12.92
CA LYS A 201 14.17 -15.03 13.97
C LYS A 201 13.03 -16.03 13.82
N LYS A 202 12.71 -16.49 12.60
CA LYS A 202 11.51 -17.26 12.29
C LYS A 202 11.28 -18.48 13.21
N ASP A 203 12.29 -19.27 13.44
CA ASP A 203 12.17 -20.49 14.27
C ASP A 203 12.10 -20.14 15.76
N ARG A 204 12.93 -19.20 16.22
CA ARG A 204 12.98 -18.79 17.63
C ARG A 204 11.68 -18.11 18.08
N LEU A 205 11.09 -17.27 17.20
CA LEU A 205 9.85 -16.54 17.46
C LEU A 205 8.61 -17.28 16.93
N ASN A 206 8.81 -18.46 16.29
CA ASN A 206 7.73 -19.27 15.74
C ASN A 206 6.81 -18.48 14.80
N TYR A 207 7.39 -17.71 13.90
CA TYR A 207 6.63 -16.94 12.91
C TYR A 207 5.71 -17.83 12.08
N LYS A 208 4.46 -17.41 11.92
CA LYS A 208 3.44 -18.10 11.12
C LYS A 208 3.25 -17.46 9.75
N PHE A 209 4.06 -16.53 9.40
CA PHE A 209 4.09 -15.81 8.13
C PHE A 209 5.45 -15.91 7.48
N HIS A 210 5.52 -15.46 6.22
CA HIS A 210 6.79 -15.23 5.56
C HIS A 210 6.75 -13.95 4.70
N PRO A 211 7.90 -13.29 4.46
CA PRO A 211 7.98 -12.21 3.50
C PRO A 211 7.96 -12.73 2.06
N PHE A 212 7.35 -11.95 1.17
CA PHE A 212 7.43 -12.12 -0.27
C PHE A 212 8.01 -10.85 -0.89
N PHE A 213 8.92 -11.00 -1.84
CA PHE A 213 9.59 -9.88 -2.51
C PHE A 213 9.28 -9.92 -4.00
N TRP A 214 8.88 -8.81 -4.58
CA TRP A 214 8.67 -8.71 -6.01
C TRP A 214 9.43 -7.53 -6.63
N GLU A 215 9.71 -7.63 -7.93
CA GLU A 215 10.18 -6.52 -8.74
C GLU A 215 8.98 -5.75 -9.32
N VAL A 216 9.20 -4.47 -9.66
CA VAL A 216 8.20 -3.64 -10.35
C VAL A 216 7.71 -4.33 -11.62
N GLY A 217 6.40 -4.41 -11.81
CA GLY A 217 5.76 -5.16 -12.89
C GLY A 217 5.52 -6.64 -12.59
N GLY A 218 5.99 -7.13 -11.44
CA GLY A 218 5.74 -8.50 -10.99
C GLY A 218 4.27 -8.74 -10.65
N LYS A 219 3.88 -10.02 -10.60
CA LYS A 219 2.54 -10.47 -10.26
C LYS A 219 2.56 -11.40 -9.06
N TYR A 220 1.63 -11.20 -8.14
CA TYR A 220 1.35 -12.12 -7.03
C TYR A 220 -0.15 -12.44 -7.01
N VAL A 221 -0.50 -13.71 -6.92
CA VAL A 221 -1.89 -14.20 -6.90
C VAL A 221 -2.09 -15.09 -5.67
N TYR A 222 -2.77 -14.55 -4.67
CA TYR A 222 -3.16 -15.33 -3.49
C TYR A 222 -4.47 -16.11 -3.79
N PRO A 223 -4.62 -17.36 -3.33
CA PRO A 223 -3.66 -18.16 -2.58
C PRO A 223 -2.68 -18.97 -3.45
N THR A 224 -2.74 -18.87 -4.78
CA THR A 224 -1.92 -19.69 -5.69
C THR A 224 -0.42 -19.52 -5.45
N ASP A 225 0.01 -18.31 -5.15
CA ASP A 225 1.41 -17.94 -4.97
C ASP A 225 1.84 -17.87 -3.49
N LYS A 226 0.98 -18.31 -2.55
CA LYS A 226 1.20 -18.11 -1.11
C LYS A 226 2.53 -18.64 -0.60
N ASP A 227 3.06 -19.72 -1.17
CA ASP A 227 4.32 -20.33 -0.73
C ASP A 227 5.56 -19.75 -1.46
N LYS A 228 5.36 -18.87 -2.44
CA LYS A 228 6.46 -18.20 -3.14
C LYS A 228 7.14 -17.18 -2.23
N LYS A 229 8.46 -17.05 -2.37
CA LYS A 229 9.28 -16.11 -1.58
C LYS A 229 9.66 -14.86 -2.37
N ALA A 230 9.70 -14.95 -3.69
CA ALA A 230 10.04 -13.83 -4.57
C ALA A 230 9.43 -14.01 -5.96
N TYR A 231 9.30 -12.91 -6.66
CA TYR A 231 8.99 -12.86 -8.09
C TYR A 231 9.95 -11.90 -8.78
N HIS A 232 10.57 -12.38 -9.84
CA HIS A 232 11.39 -11.58 -10.73
C HIS A 232 10.68 -11.41 -12.07
N HIS A 233 10.47 -10.17 -12.48
CA HIS A 233 9.82 -9.87 -13.74
C HIS A 233 10.70 -10.27 -14.90
N ARG A 234 10.17 -11.12 -15.79
CA ARG A 234 10.86 -11.51 -17.01
C ARG A 234 10.85 -10.36 -18.01
N ARG A 235 12.03 -9.93 -18.42
CA ARG A 235 12.22 -8.78 -19.32
C ARG A 235 12.27 -9.15 -20.80
N GLY A 236 11.70 -10.27 -21.19
CA GLY A 236 11.60 -10.72 -22.57
C GLY A 236 12.82 -11.42 -23.12
N PHE A 237 14.03 -11.06 -22.70
CA PHE A 237 15.27 -11.76 -23.11
C PHE A 237 15.55 -13.00 -22.26
N GLU A 238 15.04 -13.04 -21.05
CA GLU A 238 15.30 -14.10 -20.07
C GLU A 238 14.76 -15.45 -20.53
N ASP A 239 13.70 -15.45 -21.34
CA ASP A 239 13.12 -16.67 -21.90
C ASP A 239 14.01 -17.32 -23.00
N CYS A 240 14.95 -16.55 -23.54
CA CYS A 240 15.85 -17.02 -24.60
C CYS A 240 17.17 -17.60 -24.05
N PHE A 241 17.40 -17.54 -22.72
CA PHE A 241 18.66 -17.92 -22.10
C PHE A 241 18.43 -18.81 -20.88
N GLU A 242 19.21 -19.89 -20.78
CA GLU A 242 19.17 -20.79 -19.62
C GLU A 242 19.67 -20.10 -18.31
N ALA A 243 20.51 -19.09 -18.43
CA ALA A 243 21.10 -18.35 -17.33
C ALA A 243 20.92 -16.83 -17.53
N PRO A 244 19.76 -16.26 -17.12
CA PRO A 244 19.45 -14.84 -17.31
C PRO A 244 20.50 -13.87 -16.77
N GLN A 245 21.20 -14.24 -15.70
CA GLN A 245 22.30 -13.43 -15.12
C GLN A 245 23.48 -13.21 -16.08
N ASN A 246 23.60 -14.01 -17.10
CA ASN A 246 24.68 -13.91 -18.10
C ASN A 246 24.28 -13.09 -19.33
N ILE A 247 23.11 -12.50 -19.35
CA ILE A 247 22.65 -11.64 -20.46
C ILE A 247 23.51 -10.37 -20.50
N PRO A 248 24.26 -10.10 -21.59
CA PRO A 248 25.25 -9.02 -21.62
C PRO A 248 24.68 -7.62 -21.46
N PHE A 249 23.41 -7.42 -21.81
CA PHE A 249 22.75 -6.10 -21.81
C PHE A 249 21.77 -5.90 -20.66
N ARG A 250 21.80 -6.76 -19.65
CA ARG A 250 20.89 -6.69 -18.53
C ARG A 250 20.95 -5.35 -17.78
N SER A 251 22.11 -4.72 -17.72
CA SER A 251 22.34 -3.43 -17.07
C SER A 251 21.94 -2.21 -17.91
N CYS A 252 21.54 -2.40 -19.16
CA CYS A 252 21.23 -1.32 -20.09
C CYS A 252 19.72 -1.08 -20.27
N MET A 253 18.87 -1.73 -19.41
CA MET A 253 17.40 -1.63 -19.51
C MET A 253 16.83 -1.02 -18.27
#